data_17202c6b2f87baa9f9da4c03afdaead0
#
_entry.id   17202c6b2f87baa9f9da4c03afdaead0
#
_cell.length_a   1.000
_cell.length_b   1.000
_cell.length_c   1.000
_cell.angle_alpha   90.00
_cell.angle_beta   90.00
_cell.angle_gamma   90.00
#
_symmetry.space_group_name_H-M   'P 1'
#
loop_
_entity.id
_entity.type
_entity.pdbx_description
1 polymer ?
#
loop_
_entity_poly.entity_id
_entity_poly.type
_entity_poly.pdbx_seq_one_letter_code
_entity_poly.pdbx_strand_id
1 'polypeptide(L)'
;MTDEIQTLEELSKEAGKCTNCGFCESVCPTLPAMGYNLIYGARGRVDLGNHILKELPKNGKLSLRFTDSFYSCLSCNACLQVCPAGVNAGKVSELSRRLIADYATFTPENEQKTAKMIVNVTMKYMNPLGVREKCANWSRDLAFDSNSKSLFYTGNMFQLMPYSVTLGKMKKKIGKKISDRISEFISNHPSFIKIVGLSADRDLSDRMREELRNIVRLLKDSGISFSYLGEDEPYPGTFLYDLGYEKEFSEYANRVYSLFKSEGIEELIVLDPHTHDILSSKYPKYVKNFDLRVVYYLDLLDISKFNKTNVETTIHEPCLLVRGGKENNSPVEILSKLSDLELPTRNGKNTNCCGGPDELLYGEIAERVAEDRFIQLERVKAQKIVTACPVCFVNLNKNSNVIELPDFLTTISGEK
;
A
#
# COMPACT_ATOMS: atom_id res chain seq x y z
N MET A 1 -1.85 22.11 -18.40
CA MET A 1 -2.15 23.48 -17.87
C MET A 1 -3.31 23.50 -16.88
N THR A 2 -4.45 22.85 -17.15
CA THR A 2 -5.60 22.80 -16.20
C THR A 2 -5.30 21.96 -14.96
N ASP A 3 -4.67 20.78 -15.11
CA ASP A 3 -4.37 19.86 -14.00
C ASP A 3 -3.28 20.39 -13.06
N GLU A 4 -2.30 21.11 -13.60
CA GLU A 4 -1.25 21.77 -12.82
C GLU A 4 -1.80 22.86 -11.91
N ILE A 5 -2.62 23.77 -12.47
CA ILE A 5 -3.23 24.86 -11.72
C ILE A 5 -4.08 24.29 -10.59
N GLN A 6 -4.86 23.24 -10.86
CA GLN A 6 -5.68 22.57 -9.87
C GLN A 6 -4.82 21.97 -8.75
N THR A 7 -3.71 21.29 -9.09
CA THR A 7 -2.80 20.69 -8.09
C THR A 7 -2.14 21.76 -7.22
N LEU A 8 -1.73 22.90 -7.79
CA LEU A 8 -1.18 24.04 -7.05
C LEU A 8 -2.22 24.67 -6.12
N GLU A 9 -3.46 24.83 -6.57
CA GLU A 9 -4.56 25.35 -5.76
C GLU A 9 -4.89 24.43 -4.59
N GLU A 10 -4.98 23.11 -4.83
CA GLU A 10 -5.18 22.11 -3.78
C GLU A 10 -4.03 22.12 -2.77
N LEU A 11 -2.79 22.19 -3.22
CA LEU A 11 -1.62 22.27 -2.36
C LEU A 11 -1.64 23.55 -1.51
N SER A 12 -1.95 24.69 -2.13
CA SER A 12 -2.07 25.99 -1.43
C SER A 12 -3.17 25.96 -0.36
N LYS A 13 -4.33 25.40 -0.71
CA LYS A 13 -5.45 25.24 0.23
C LYS A 13 -5.09 24.34 1.40
N GLU A 14 -4.39 23.22 1.14
CA GLU A 14 -4.05 22.27 2.19
C GLU A 14 -2.91 22.77 3.08
N ALA A 15 -1.81 23.22 2.50
CA ALA A 15 -0.65 23.70 3.24
C ALA A 15 -0.93 25.03 3.97
N GLY A 16 -1.78 25.90 3.38
CA GLY A 16 -2.14 27.19 3.96
C GLY A 16 -2.94 27.13 5.26
N LYS A 17 -3.54 25.99 5.60
CA LYS A 17 -4.20 25.78 6.91
C LYS A 17 -3.20 25.70 8.08
N CYS A 18 -1.92 25.45 7.81
CA CYS A 18 -0.94 25.11 8.84
C CYS A 18 -0.60 26.31 9.75
N THR A 19 -0.77 26.13 11.05
CA THR A 19 -0.42 27.12 12.08
C THR A 19 0.95 26.86 12.73
N ASN A 20 1.73 25.93 12.21
CA ASN A 20 3.07 25.58 12.70
C ASN A 20 3.14 25.07 14.16
N CYS A 21 2.04 24.55 14.73
CA CYS A 21 1.97 24.11 16.13
C CYS A 21 2.79 22.83 16.45
N GLY A 22 3.14 22.00 15.44
CA GLY A 22 3.98 20.81 15.61
C GLY A 22 3.29 19.54 16.14
N PHE A 23 1.99 19.53 16.48
CA PHE A 23 1.31 18.33 17.00
C PHE A 23 1.43 17.12 16.07
N CYS A 24 1.43 17.33 14.77
CA CYS A 24 1.58 16.25 13.78
C CYS A 24 2.91 15.50 13.85
N GLU A 25 3.95 16.09 14.43
CA GLU A 25 5.27 15.47 14.57
C GLU A 25 5.28 14.37 15.65
N SER A 26 4.42 14.47 16.67
CA SER A 26 4.30 13.46 17.74
C SER A 26 3.81 12.09 17.26
N VAL A 27 3.17 12.05 16.07
CA VAL A 27 2.59 10.82 15.49
C VAL A 27 3.22 10.45 14.14
N CYS A 28 4.12 11.30 13.60
CA CYS A 28 4.76 11.03 12.32
C CYS A 28 5.83 9.94 12.46
N PRO A 29 5.64 8.73 11.88
CA PRO A 29 6.55 7.62 12.12
C PRO A 29 7.92 7.82 11.45
N THR A 30 7.99 8.62 10.39
CA THR A 30 9.26 8.86 9.68
C THR A 30 10.16 9.88 10.39
N LEU A 31 9.62 10.71 11.29
CA LEU A 31 10.42 11.69 12.02
C LEU A 31 11.43 11.02 12.97
N PRO A 32 11.05 10.14 13.91
CA PRO A 32 12.02 9.42 14.73
C PRO A 32 12.91 8.48 13.90
N ALA A 33 12.36 7.81 12.89
CA ALA A 33 13.13 6.93 12.01
C ALA A 33 14.28 7.66 11.29
N MET A 34 14.17 8.98 11.09
CA MET A 34 15.19 9.83 10.50
C MET A 34 15.94 10.71 11.53
N GLY A 35 16.02 10.25 12.79
CA GLY A 35 16.76 10.93 13.83
C GLY A 35 16.25 12.34 14.15
N TYR A 36 14.95 12.54 14.06
CA TYR A 36 14.26 13.83 14.27
C TYR A 36 14.69 14.94 13.31
N ASN A 37 15.16 14.59 12.11
CA ASN A 37 15.36 15.56 11.05
C ASN A 37 14.00 16.05 10.55
N LEU A 38 13.69 17.32 10.83
CA LEU A 38 12.36 17.92 10.63
C LEU A 38 11.85 17.85 9.20
N ILE A 39 12.72 17.84 8.20
CA ILE A 39 12.29 17.74 6.79
C ILE A 39 11.58 16.41 6.48
N TYR A 40 11.84 15.36 7.27
CA TYR A 40 11.17 14.06 7.17
C TYR A 40 9.96 13.94 8.10
N GLY A 41 9.62 15.00 8.82
CA GLY A 41 8.43 15.12 9.65
C GLY A 41 7.22 15.68 8.90
N ALA A 42 6.03 15.53 9.48
CA ALA A 42 4.79 16.00 8.87
C ALA A 42 4.79 17.53 8.67
N ARG A 43 5.20 18.32 9.69
CA ARG A 43 5.29 19.78 9.58
C ARG A 43 6.32 20.20 8.54
N GLY A 44 7.50 19.60 8.55
CA GLY A 44 8.54 19.93 7.57
C GLY A 44 8.08 19.70 6.12
N ARG A 45 7.28 18.65 5.86
CA ARG A 45 6.67 18.44 4.55
C ARG A 45 5.69 19.53 4.16
N VAL A 46 4.91 20.05 5.11
CA VAL A 46 4.02 21.20 4.85
C VAL A 46 4.81 22.46 4.51
N ASP A 47 5.90 22.73 5.25
CA ASP A 47 6.79 23.87 4.98
C ASP A 47 7.46 23.75 3.61
N LEU A 48 7.92 22.54 3.24
CA LEU A 48 8.47 22.29 1.90
C LEU A 48 7.41 22.40 0.80
N GLY A 49 6.15 22.00 1.05
CA GLY A 49 5.02 22.23 0.14
C GLY A 49 4.78 23.73 -0.12
N ASN A 50 4.82 24.53 0.94
CA ASN A 50 4.76 25.99 0.82
C ASN A 50 5.97 26.58 0.03
N HIS A 51 7.13 25.92 0.09
CA HIS A 51 8.29 26.32 -0.72
C HIS A 51 8.05 26.03 -2.21
N ILE A 52 7.48 24.88 -2.56
CA ILE A 52 7.08 24.53 -3.93
C ILE A 52 6.15 25.60 -4.51
N LEU A 53 5.13 26.04 -3.75
CA LEU A 53 4.18 27.06 -4.15
C LEU A 53 4.83 28.41 -4.46
N LYS A 54 5.98 28.71 -3.84
CA LYS A 54 6.75 29.95 -4.08
C LYS A 54 7.72 29.84 -5.25
N GLU A 55 8.29 28.64 -5.45
CA GLU A 55 9.37 28.42 -6.42
C GLU A 55 8.82 28.13 -7.81
N LEU A 56 7.86 27.22 -7.95
CA LEU A 56 7.36 26.74 -9.24
C LEU A 56 6.76 27.85 -10.12
N PRO A 57 5.87 28.73 -9.60
CA PRO A 57 5.30 29.81 -10.40
C PRO A 57 6.33 30.84 -10.88
N LYS A 58 7.45 31.00 -10.16
CA LYS A 58 8.50 31.99 -10.52
C LYS A 58 9.48 31.43 -11.53
N ASN A 59 9.87 30.17 -11.37
CA ASN A 59 11.02 29.59 -12.07
C ASN A 59 10.61 28.59 -13.15
N GLY A 60 9.34 28.13 -13.14
CA GLY A 60 8.85 27.03 -13.99
C GLY A 60 9.55 25.70 -13.74
N LYS A 61 10.35 25.61 -12.68
CA LYS A 61 11.17 24.45 -12.32
C LYS A 61 11.24 24.32 -10.81
N LEU A 62 11.38 23.08 -10.32
CA LEU A 62 11.57 22.80 -8.91
C LEU A 62 13.02 22.44 -8.60
N SER A 63 13.59 23.01 -7.55
CA SER A 63 14.86 22.57 -6.99
C SER A 63 14.65 21.26 -6.21
N LEU A 64 15.52 20.28 -6.47
CA LEU A 64 15.30 18.90 -6.04
C LEU A 64 16.02 18.49 -4.74
N ARG A 65 16.51 19.48 -3.97
CA ARG A 65 17.27 19.15 -2.75
C ARG A 65 16.47 18.38 -1.69
N PHE A 66 15.13 18.36 -1.77
CA PHE A 66 14.25 17.85 -0.73
C PHE A 66 13.18 16.86 -1.23
N THR A 67 13.33 16.31 -2.43
CA THR A 67 12.34 15.33 -2.97
C THR A 67 12.19 14.11 -2.08
N ASP A 68 13.27 13.60 -1.50
CA ASP A 68 13.26 12.46 -0.58
C ASP A 68 12.33 12.67 0.61
N SER A 69 12.14 13.90 1.05
CA SER A 69 11.18 14.24 2.12
C SER A 69 9.75 13.83 1.76
N PHE A 70 9.33 14.13 0.54
CA PHE A 70 7.97 13.80 0.09
C PHE A 70 7.81 12.33 -0.24
N TYR A 71 8.80 11.73 -0.91
CA TYR A 71 8.75 10.32 -1.30
C TYR A 71 8.90 9.35 -0.12
N SER A 72 9.53 9.76 0.99
CA SER A 72 9.57 9.00 2.24
C SER A 72 8.33 9.17 3.12
N CYS A 73 7.30 9.88 2.66
CA CYS A 73 6.03 9.96 3.37
C CYS A 73 5.22 8.69 3.13
N LEU A 74 4.91 7.97 4.21
CA LEU A 74 4.14 6.73 4.18
C LEU A 74 2.65 6.90 3.84
N SER A 75 2.19 8.12 3.60
CA SER A 75 0.77 8.47 3.32
C SER A 75 -0.22 7.86 4.34
N CYS A 76 0.26 7.60 5.54
CA CYS A 76 -0.50 6.90 6.59
C CYS A 76 -1.58 7.75 7.29
N ASN A 77 -1.67 9.05 6.98
CA ASN A 77 -2.65 10.03 7.48
C ASN A 77 -2.72 10.17 9.03
N ALA A 78 -1.73 9.68 9.79
CA ALA A 78 -1.70 9.85 11.24
C ALA A 78 -1.64 11.33 11.66
N CYS A 79 -0.91 12.15 10.91
CA CYS A 79 -0.76 13.59 11.16
C CYS A 79 -2.10 14.34 11.09
N LEU A 80 -3.02 13.92 10.24
CA LEU A 80 -4.36 14.51 10.14
C LEU A 80 -5.18 14.29 11.42
N GLN A 81 -5.03 13.12 12.07
CA GLN A 81 -5.85 12.76 13.24
C GLN A 81 -5.58 13.65 14.46
N VAL A 82 -4.40 14.25 14.54
CA VAL A 82 -4.00 15.09 15.69
C VAL A 82 -3.89 16.57 15.32
N CYS A 83 -4.15 16.92 14.06
CA CYS A 83 -4.02 18.30 13.60
C CYS A 83 -5.25 19.16 13.97
N PRO A 84 -5.14 20.16 14.87
CA PRO A 84 -6.28 20.99 15.25
C PRO A 84 -6.80 21.86 14.08
N ALA A 85 -5.93 22.15 13.08
CA ALA A 85 -6.30 22.90 11.89
C ALA A 85 -6.75 22.01 10.72
N GLY A 86 -6.79 20.70 10.89
CA GLY A 86 -7.22 19.75 9.85
C GLY A 86 -6.28 19.68 8.65
N VAL A 87 -4.97 19.89 8.85
CA VAL A 87 -3.96 19.75 7.80
C VAL A 87 -3.60 18.29 7.60
N ASN A 88 -3.68 17.82 6.37
CA ASN A 88 -3.18 16.51 5.98
C ASN A 88 -1.80 16.62 5.30
N ALA A 89 -0.71 16.43 6.06
CA ALA A 89 0.64 16.46 5.50
C ALA A 89 0.91 15.28 4.52
N GLY A 90 0.15 14.18 4.63
CA GLY A 90 0.15 13.10 3.65
C GLY A 90 -0.38 13.58 2.29
N LYS A 91 -1.48 14.35 2.30
CA LYS A 91 -2.03 14.98 1.08
C LYS A 91 -1.09 16.03 0.49
N VAL A 92 -0.43 16.81 1.35
CA VAL A 92 0.63 17.75 0.90
C VAL A 92 1.75 16.98 0.18
N SER A 93 2.19 15.84 0.74
CA SER A 93 3.22 15.01 0.09
C SER A 93 2.75 14.41 -1.23
N GLU A 94 1.51 13.93 -1.30
CA GLU A 94 0.88 13.42 -2.53
C GLU A 94 0.88 14.48 -3.64
N LEU A 95 0.36 15.67 -3.36
CA LEU A 95 0.31 16.78 -4.32
C LEU A 95 1.71 17.26 -4.73
N SER A 96 2.65 17.29 -3.78
CA SER A 96 4.05 17.64 -4.07
C SER A 96 4.71 16.61 -4.98
N ARG A 97 4.46 15.32 -4.80
CA ARG A 97 4.98 14.25 -5.69
C ARG A 97 4.46 14.42 -7.13
N ARG A 98 3.18 14.82 -7.32
CA ARG A 98 2.61 15.09 -8.64
C ARG A 98 3.34 16.25 -9.32
N LEU A 99 3.53 17.37 -8.62
CA LEU A 99 4.27 18.50 -9.15
C LEU A 99 5.74 18.15 -9.44
N ILE A 100 6.36 17.32 -8.61
CA ILE A 100 7.73 16.84 -8.82
C ILE A 100 7.80 15.94 -10.06
N ALA A 101 6.88 15.01 -10.24
CA ALA A 101 6.85 14.13 -11.40
C ALA A 101 6.72 14.88 -12.73
N ASP A 102 5.93 15.97 -12.75
CA ASP A 102 5.67 16.76 -13.95
C ASP A 102 6.72 17.86 -14.22
N TYR A 103 7.27 18.50 -13.17
CA TYR A 103 8.03 19.78 -13.31
C TYR A 103 9.45 19.75 -12.76
N ALA A 104 9.88 18.66 -12.13
CA ALA A 104 11.22 18.62 -11.60
C ALA A 104 12.26 18.45 -12.72
N THR A 105 13.22 19.36 -12.77
CA THR A 105 14.46 19.12 -13.51
C THR A 105 15.41 18.31 -12.65
N PHE A 106 15.54 17.05 -12.99
CA PHE A 106 16.39 16.13 -12.24
C PHE A 106 17.86 16.30 -12.60
N THR A 107 18.72 16.41 -11.58
CA THR A 107 20.10 16.00 -11.74
C THR A 107 20.16 14.47 -11.65
N PRO A 108 21.13 13.82 -12.33
CA PRO A 108 21.25 12.34 -12.30
C PRO A 108 21.32 11.73 -10.89
N GLU A 109 21.69 12.53 -9.88
CA GLU A 109 21.88 12.12 -8.50
C GLU A 109 20.57 12.11 -7.70
N ASN A 110 19.56 12.91 -8.13
CA ASN A 110 18.32 13.13 -7.41
C ASN A 110 17.09 12.54 -8.11
N GLU A 111 17.25 11.97 -9.31
CA GLU A 111 16.16 11.35 -10.04
C GLU A 111 15.66 10.09 -9.30
N GLN A 112 14.34 9.98 -9.14
CA GLN A 112 13.70 8.81 -8.56
C GLN A 112 13.66 7.65 -9.57
N LYS A 113 14.85 7.16 -9.96
CA LYS A 113 15.04 6.17 -11.04
C LYS A 113 14.25 4.88 -10.81
N THR A 114 14.22 4.40 -9.56
CA THR A 114 13.44 3.22 -9.20
C THR A 114 11.93 3.48 -9.35
N ALA A 115 11.43 4.66 -8.98
CA ALA A 115 10.03 5.03 -9.16
C ALA A 115 9.66 5.05 -10.64
N LYS A 116 10.47 5.71 -11.48
CA LYS A 116 10.24 5.76 -12.93
C LYS A 116 10.27 4.38 -13.59
N MET A 117 11.17 3.50 -13.15
CA MET A 117 11.22 2.11 -13.61
C MET A 117 9.91 1.38 -13.28
N ILE A 118 9.43 1.48 -12.04
CA ILE A 118 8.18 0.86 -11.60
C ILE A 118 7.01 1.33 -12.46
N VAL A 119 6.93 2.64 -12.70
CA VAL A 119 5.89 3.24 -13.55
C VAL A 119 5.92 2.67 -14.96
N ASN A 120 7.08 2.73 -15.65
CA ASN A 120 7.21 2.28 -17.02
C ASN A 120 6.95 0.77 -17.19
N VAL A 121 7.38 -0.03 -16.22
CA VAL A 121 7.10 -1.48 -16.19
C VAL A 121 5.61 -1.74 -15.95
N THR A 122 4.98 -1.00 -15.02
CA THR A 122 3.54 -1.13 -14.75
C THR A 122 2.70 -0.78 -15.97
N MET A 123 2.97 0.34 -16.62
CA MET A 123 2.26 0.77 -17.83
C MET A 123 2.35 -0.26 -18.94
N LYS A 124 3.50 -0.92 -19.08
CA LYS A 124 3.73 -1.92 -20.14
C LYS A 124 3.14 -3.29 -19.82
N TYR A 125 3.31 -3.79 -18.60
CA TYR A 125 3.00 -5.17 -18.24
C TYR A 125 1.80 -5.33 -17.32
N MET A 126 1.14 -4.25 -16.93
CA MET A 126 0.06 -4.22 -15.94
C MET A 126 0.47 -4.88 -14.60
N ASN A 127 1.76 -4.80 -14.28
CA ASN A 127 2.38 -5.34 -13.07
C ASN A 127 3.70 -4.61 -12.82
N PRO A 128 4.00 -4.12 -11.61
CA PRO A 128 5.16 -3.25 -11.32
C PRO A 128 6.52 -3.94 -11.47
N LEU A 129 6.54 -5.27 -11.48
CA LEU A 129 7.75 -6.08 -11.64
C LEU A 129 7.76 -6.93 -12.92
N GLY A 130 6.72 -6.81 -13.76
CA GLY A 130 6.60 -7.58 -15.01
C GLY A 130 6.43 -9.10 -14.81
N VAL A 131 5.95 -9.53 -13.63
CA VAL A 131 5.79 -10.95 -13.24
C VAL A 131 4.35 -11.42 -13.19
N ARG A 132 3.43 -10.73 -13.87
CA ARG A 132 1.97 -10.98 -13.85
C ARG A 132 1.62 -12.46 -14.03
N GLU A 133 2.20 -13.11 -15.04
CA GLU A 133 1.93 -14.52 -15.34
C GLU A 133 2.31 -15.46 -14.17
N LYS A 134 3.39 -15.11 -13.44
CA LYS A 134 3.82 -15.88 -12.24
C LYS A 134 2.90 -15.65 -11.04
N CYS A 135 2.21 -14.50 -11.00
CA CYS A 135 1.29 -14.18 -9.91
C CYS A 135 0.07 -15.12 -9.86
N ALA A 136 -0.29 -15.78 -10.95
CA ALA A 136 -1.42 -16.74 -11.00
C ALA A 136 -1.06 -18.15 -10.51
N ASN A 137 0.21 -18.48 -10.30
CA ASN A 137 0.64 -19.86 -10.01
C ASN A 137 0.03 -20.47 -8.74
N TRP A 138 -0.42 -19.66 -7.79
CA TRP A 138 -1.03 -20.12 -6.53
C TRP A 138 -2.39 -20.79 -6.72
N SER A 139 -3.08 -20.50 -7.82
CA SER A 139 -4.49 -20.86 -8.06
C SER A 139 -4.70 -22.05 -9.00
N ARG A 140 -3.63 -22.65 -9.57
CA ARG A 140 -3.71 -23.64 -10.67
C ARG A 140 -4.60 -24.84 -10.42
N ASP A 141 -4.73 -25.27 -9.18
CA ASP A 141 -5.53 -26.41 -8.75
C ASP A 141 -6.85 -26.02 -8.07
N LEU A 142 -7.19 -24.73 -8.09
CA LEU A 142 -8.43 -24.20 -7.52
C LEU A 142 -9.48 -23.99 -8.59
N ALA A 143 -10.73 -24.35 -8.27
CA ALA A 143 -11.88 -24.08 -9.13
C ALA A 143 -12.50 -22.71 -8.75
N PHE A 144 -12.78 -21.90 -9.76
CA PHE A 144 -13.47 -20.62 -9.65
C PHE A 144 -14.74 -20.65 -10.54
N ASP A 145 -15.75 -19.89 -10.17
CA ASP A 145 -16.98 -19.78 -10.95
C ASP A 145 -16.79 -18.72 -12.07
N SER A 146 -16.52 -19.17 -13.28
CA SER A 146 -16.31 -18.29 -14.44
C SER A 146 -17.52 -17.45 -14.82
N ASN A 147 -18.73 -17.78 -14.33
CA ASN A 147 -19.93 -17.03 -14.60
C ASN A 147 -20.26 -16.00 -13.51
N SER A 148 -19.51 -16.00 -12.41
CA SER A 148 -19.71 -15.05 -11.34
C SER A 148 -19.30 -13.64 -11.79
N LYS A 149 -20.13 -12.65 -11.49
CA LYS A 149 -19.85 -11.23 -11.70
C LYS A 149 -19.06 -10.60 -10.56
N SER A 150 -18.86 -11.35 -9.48
CA SER A 150 -17.97 -10.98 -8.36
C SER A 150 -16.58 -11.54 -8.65
N LEU A 151 -15.57 -10.66 -8.74
CA LEU A 151 -14.19 -11.03 -9.01
C LEU A 151 -13.39 -11.11 -7.70
N PHE A 152 -12.78 -12.26 -7.45
CA PHE A 152 -11.72 -12.39 -6.44
C PHE A 152 -10.47 -11.66 -6.96
N TYR A 153 -10.23 -10.46 -6.41
CA TYR A 153 -9.21 -9.56 -6.92
C TYR A 153 -8.07 -9.39 -5.91
N THR A 154 -6.92 -10.03 -6.20
CA THR A 154 -5.75 -10.01 -5.33
C THR A 154 -4.94 -8.72 -5.47
N GLY A 155 -5.13 -7.97 -6.57
CA GLY A 155 -4.29 -6.82 -6.92
C GLY A 155 -2.81 -7.15 -7.03
N ASN A 156 -2.46 -8.44 -7.10
CA ASN A 156 -1.12 -9.01 -7.04
C ASN A 156 -0.34 -8.68 -5.75
N MET A 157 -0.97 -8.14 -4.70
CA MET A 157 -0.24 -7.64 -3.52
C MET A 157 0.47 -8.76 -2.77
N PHE A 158 -0.21 -9.86 -2.47
CA PHE A 158 0.38 -11.02 -1.81
C PHE A 158 1.54 -11.62 -2.64
N GLN A 159 1.33 -11.75 -3.95
CA GLN A 159 2.27 -12.38 -4.86
C GLN A 159 3.53 -11.53 -5.10
N LEU A 160 3.43 -10.21 -4.95
CA LEU A 160 4.56 -9.28 -5.14
C LEU A 160 5.47 -9.19 -3.92
N MET A 161 4.97 -9.49 -2.70
CA MET A 161 5.75 -9.37 -1.47
C MET A 161 7.05 -10.20 -1.47
N PRO A 162 7.08 -11.47 -1.91
CA PRO A 162 8.32 -12.25 -1.98
C PRO A 162 9.38 -11.66 -2.91
N TYR A 163 8.96 -11.00 -3.99
CA TYR A 163 9.88 -10.30 -4.91
C TYR A 163 10.40 -8.99 -4.31
N SER A 164 9.54 -8.25 -3.63
CA SER A 164 9.88 -7.00 -2.94
C SER A 164 11.00 -7.23 -1.91
N VAL A 165 10.86 -8.25 -1.06
CA VAL A 165 11.87 -8.63 -0.07
C VAL A 165 13.21 -8.99 -0.74
N THR A 166 13.18 -9.77 -1.82
CA THR A 166 14.41 -10.13 -2.55
C THR A 166 15.06 -8.91 -3.17
N LEU A 167 14.29 -8.02 -3.79
CA LEU A 167 14.79 -6.77 -4.36
C LEU A 167 15.41 -5.85 -3.30
N GLY A 168 14.78 -5.74 -2.13
CA GLY A 168 15.31 -5.00 -1.00
C GLY A 168 16.67 -5.55 -0.54
N LYS A 169 16.79 -6.87 -0.36
CA LYS A 169 18.06 -7.56 -0.03
C LYS A 169 19.13 -7.31 -1.11
N MET A 170 18.76 -7.40 -2.39
CA MET A 170 19.67 -7.13 -3.50
C MET A 170 20.14 -5.67 -3.51
N LYS A 171 19.23 -4.71 -3.36
CA LYS A 171 19.54 -3.28 -3.32
C LYS A 171 20.53 -2.94 -2.19
N LYS A 172 20.33 -3.52 -0.99
CA LYS A 172 21.28 -3.39 0.13
C LYS A 172 22.67 -3.94 -0.23
N LYS A 173 22.74 -5.07 -0.96
CA LYS A 173 24.00 -5.74 -1.33
C LYS A 173 24.79 -5.00 -2.43
N ILE A 174 24.12 -4.54 -3.48
CA ILE A 174 24.78 -3.88 -4.63
C ILE A 174 24.98 -2.38 -4.45
N GLY A 175 24.26 -1.78 -3.49
CA GLY A 175 24.30 -0.35 -3.18
C GLY A 175 23.50 0.53 -4.14
N LYS A 176 23.18 1.76 -3.66
CA LYS A 176 22.29 2.69 -4.36
C LYS A 176 22.76 3.00 -5.80
N LYS A 177 24.03 3.33 -6.02
CA LYS A 177 24.54 3.74 -7.35
C LYS A 177 24.34 2.68 -8.43
N ILE A 178 24.59 1.40 -8.11
CA ILE A 178 24.43 0.30 -9.07
C ILE A 178 22.93 0.03 -9.27
N SER A 179 22.16 0.01 -8.20
CA SER A 179 20.70 -0.15 -8.27
C SER A 179 20.05 0.92 -9.14
N ASP A 180 20.45 2.19 -9.00
CA ASP A 180 19.91 3.30 -9.78
C ASP A 180 20.24 3.16 -11.27
N ARG A 181 21.45 2.72 -11.64
CA ARG A 181 21.81 2.44 -13.04
C ARG A 181 20.97 1.32 -13.65
N ILE A 182 20.76 0.24 -12.90
CA ILE A 182 19.91 -0.87 -13.34
C ILE A 182 18.46 -0.38 -13.51
N SER A 183 17.95 0.39 -12.56
CA SER A 183 16.59 0.96 -12.63
C SER A 183 16.43 1.89 -13.84
N GLU A 184 17.41 2.74 -14.11
CA GLU A 184 17.40 3.63 -15.28
C GLU A 184 17.42 2.85 -16.59
N PHE A 185 18.25 1.83 -16.69
CA PHE A 185 18.32 0.97 -17.88
C PHE A 185 16.99 0.25 -18.11
N ILE A 186 16.41 -0.36 -17.07
CA ILE A 186 15.10 -1.04 -17.18
C ILE A 186 14.00 -0.01 -17.48
N SER A 187 14.03 1.18 -16.90
CA SER A 187 13.06 2.24 -17.18
C SER A 187 13.02 2.59 -18.67
N ASN A 188 14.20 2.70 -19.30
CA ASN A 188 14.30 3.01 -20.72
C ASN A 188 14.01 1.80 -21.63
N HIS A 189 14.20 0.60 -21.11
CA HIS A 189 14.00 -0.67 -21.81
C HIS A 189 13.19 -1.65 -20.96
N PRO A 190 11.86 -1.42 -20.72
CA PRO A 190 11.07 -2.21 -19.76
C PRO A 190 11.05 -3.72 -20.07
N SER A 191 11.28 -4.13 -21.32
CA SER A 191 11.33 -5.55 -21.70
C SER A 191 12.44 -6.32 -21.01
N PHE A 192 13.52 -5.66 -20.60
CA PHE A 192 14.66 -6.30 -19.93
C PHE A 192 14.32 -6.78 -18.52
N ILE A 193 13.23 -6.29 -17.90
CA ILE A 193 12.77 -6.80 -16.59
C ILE A 193 12.53 -8.32 -16.63
N LYS A 194 12.03 -8.84 -17.76
CA LYS A 194 11.80 -10.28 -17.96
C LYS A 194 13.11 -11.08 -18.06
N ILE A 195 14.17 -10.45 -18.53
CA ILE A 195 15.51 -11.07 -18.71
C ILE A 195 16.29 -11.08 -17.39
N VAL A 196 16.11 -10.06 -16.55
CA VAL A 196 16.80 -9.95 -15.24
C VAL A 196 16.44 -11.10 -14.30
N GLY A 197 15.36 -11.84 -14.60
CA GLY A 197 15.00 -13.07 -13.88
C GLY A 197 14.78 -12.83 -12.39
N LEU A 198 13.83 -11.95 -12.03
CA LEU A 198 13.49 -11.71 -10.64
C LEU A 198 13.15 -13.03 -9.94
N SER A 199 13.90 -13.34 -8.88
CA SER A 199 13.61 -14.45 -7.98
C SER A 199 12.78 -13.96 -6.81
N ALA A 200 11.83 -14.77 -6.38
CA ALA A 200 11.04 -14.55 -5.18
C ALA A 200 11.69 -15.26 -3.99
N ASP A 201 11.52 -14.74 -2.79
CA ASP A 201 11.82 -15.46 -1.56
C ASP A 201 10.88 -16.67 -1.46
N ARG A 202 11.44 -17.88 -1.35
CA ARG A 202 10.66 -19.14 -1.46
C ARG A 202 9.70 -19.32 -0.28
N ASP A 203 10.21 -19.20 0.92
CA ASP A 203 9.43 -19.42 2.14
C ASP A 203 8.27 -18.43 2.23
N LEU A 204 8.54 -17.17 1.90
CA LEU A 204 7.51 -16.14 1.84
C LEU A 204 6.52 -16.39 0.68
N SER A 205 6.97 -16.92 -0.47
CA SER A 205 6.09 -17.27 -1.59
C SER A 205 5.11 -18.36 -1.21
N ASP A 206 5.59 -19.41 -0.52
CA ASP A 206 4.75 -20.50 -0.08
C ASP A 206 3.73 -20.02 0.97
N ARG A 207 4.16 -19.15 1.87
CA ARG A 207 3.27 -18.52 2.85
C ARG A 207 2.19 -17.65 2.20
N MET A 208 2.56 -16.73 1.31
CA MET A 208 1.61 -15.86 0.61
C MET A 208 0.62 -16.65 -0.25
N ARG A 209 1.08 -17.78 -0.83
CA ARG A 209 0.20 -18.73 -1.53
C ARG A 209 -0.84 -19.33 -0.60
N GLU A 210 -0.42 -19.78 0.57
CA GLU A 210 -1.33 -20.40 1.55
C GLU A 210 -2.34 -19.38 2.07
N GLU A 211 -1.93 -18.13 2.34
CA GLU A 211 -2.85 -17.06 2.74
C GLU A 211 -3.95 -16.82 1.69
N LEU A 212 -3.60 -16.74 0.40
CA LEU A 212 -4.60 -16.61 -0.66
C LEU A 212 -5.55 -17.80 -0.71
N ARG A 213 -5.05 -19.03 -0.51
CA ARG A 213 -5.86 -20.25 -0.45
C ARG A 213 -6.77 -20.27 0.77
N ASN A 214 -6.29 -19.78 1.90
CA ASN A 214 -7.08 -19.61 3.11
C ASN A 214 -8.24 -18.64 2.87
N ILE A 215 -8.00 -17.48 2.24
CA ILE A 215 -9.06 -16.52 1.90
C ILE A 215 -10.09 -17.17 0.95
N VAL A 216 -9.65 -17.89 -0.09
CA VAL A 216 -10.57 -18.63 -0.99
C VAL A 216 -11.44 -19.61 -0.22
N ARG A 217 -10.84 -20.42 0.71
CA ARG A 217 -11.57 -21.37 1.55
C ARG A 217 -12.61 -20.65 2.41
N LEU A 218 -12.19 -19.63 3.15
CA LEU A 218 -13.05 -18.85 4.05
C LEU A 218 -14.26 -18.24 3.33
N LEU A 219 -14.05 -17.69 2.13
CA LEU A 219 -15.13 -17.13 1.32
C LEU A 219 -16.08 -18.22 0.79
N LYS A 220 -15.55 -19.34 0.31
CA LYS A 220 -16.38 -20.49 -0.13
C LYS A 220 -17.18 -21.08 1.01
N ASP A 221 -16.57 -21.23 2.18
CA ASP A 221 -17.23 -21.71 3.39
C ASP A 221 -18.34 -20.73 3.84
N SER A 222 -18.17 -19.46 3.55
CA SER A 222 -19.20 -18.42 3.76
C SER A 222 -20.29 -18.41 2.66
N GLY A 223 -20.19 -19.30 1.65
CA GLY A 223 -21.16 -19.42 0.56
C GLY A 223 -21.01 -18.40 -0.55
N ILE A 224 -19.84 -17.74 -0.64
CA ILE A 224 -19.57 -16.72 -1.65
C ILE A 224 -19.02 -17.37 -2.92
N SER A 225 -19.67 -17.10 -4.07
CA SER A 225 -19.19 -17.48 -5.40
C SER A 225 -18.47 -16.33 -6.07
N PHE A 226 -17.33 -16.59 -6.71
CA PHE A 226 -16.50 -15.59 -7.36
C PHE A 226 -15.70 -16.17 -8.52
N SER A 227 -15.42 -15.32 -9.52
CA SER A 227 -14.49 -15.58 -10.60
C SER A 227 -13.05 -15.13 -10.22
N TYR A 228 -12.07 -15.52 -11.04
CA TYR A 228 -10.67 -15.09 -10.92
C TYR A 228 -10.05 -14.96 -12.31
N LEU A 229 -9.31 -13.87 -12.56
CA LEU A 229 -8.73 -13.58 -13.89
C LEU A 229 -7.42 -14.32 -14.18
N GLY A 230 -6.85 -15.01 -13.19
CA GLY A 230 -5.61 -15.77 -13.38
C GLY A 230 -4.44 -14.89 -13.85
N GLU A 231 -3.82 -15.29 -14.95
CA GLU A 231 -2.66 -14.58 -15.52
C GLU A 231 -3.02 -13.20 -16.10
N ASP A 232 -4.31 -12.95 -16.33
CA ASP A 232 -4.80 -11.66 -16.85
C ASP A 232 -5.12 -10.64 -15.76
N GLU A 233 -5.00 -11.01 -14.49
CA GLU A 233 -5.24 -10.09 -13.38
C GLU A 233 -4.27 -8.90 -13.39
N PRO A 234 -4.77 -7.64 -13.54
CA PRO A 234 -3.92 -6.47 -13.51
C PRO A 234 -3.56 -6.07 -12.08
N TYR A 235 -2.42 -5.42 -11.89
CA TYR A 235 -2.12 -4.66 -10.68
C TYR A 235 -3.01 -3.41 -10.60
N PRO A 236 -3.49 -2.95 -9.42
CA PRO A 236 -4.44 -1.83 -9.34
C PRO A 236 -3.85 -0.44 -9.66
N GLY A 237 -2.53 -0.33 -9.85
CA GLY A 237 -1.88 0.93 -10.17
C GLY A 237 -1.52 1.80 -8.96
N THR A 238 -1.54 1.25 -7.75
CA THR A 238 -1.25 1.98 -6.50
C THR A 238 0.07 2.75 -6.57
N PHE A 239 1.14 2.14 -7.10
CA PHE A 239 2.43 2.84 -7.26
C PHE A 239 2.38 4.02 -8.23
N LEU A 240 1.57 3.96 -9.30
CA LEU A 240 1.42 5.10 -10.22
C LEU A 240 0.86 6.31 -9.47
N TYR A 241 -0.17 6.08 -8.66
CA TYR A 241 -0.81 7.10 -7.85
C TYR A 241 0.12 7.62 -6.75
N ASP A 242 0.68 6.70 -5.93
CA ASP A 242 1.50 7.05 -4.76
C ASP A 242 2.81 7.74 -5.14
N LEU A 243 3.37 7.45 -6.30
CA LEU A 243 4.58 8.08 -6.80
C LEU A 243 4.32 9.42 -7.53
N GLY A 244 3.05 9.83 -7.68
CA GLY A 244 2.67 11.12 -8.24
C GLY A 244 2.54 11.14 -9.77
N TYR A 245 2.56 10.01 -10.45
CA TYR A 245 2.38 9.89 -11.90
C TYR A 245 0.88 9.86 -12.26
N GLU A 246 0.23 11.01 -12.05
CA GLU A 246 -1.24 11.14 -12.12
C GLU A 246 -1.80 10.86 -13.50
N LYS A 247 -1.11 11.33 -14.56
CA LYS A 247 -1.54 11.12 -15.96
C LYS A 247 -1.49 9.63 -16.31
N GLU A 248 -0.37 8.97 -15.99
CA GLU A 248 -0.18 7.53 -16.18
C GLU A 248 -1.19 6.74 -15.35
N PHE A 249 -1.47 7.17 -14.12
CA PHE A 249 -2.49 6.54 -13.28
C PHE A 249 -3.88 6.65 -13.90
N SER A 250 -4.26 7.83 -14.39
CA SER A 250 -5.56 8.05 -15.04
C SER A 250 -5.75 7.16 -16.27
N GLU A 251 -4.76 7.10 -17.15
CA GLU A 251 -4.78 6.23 -18.32
C GLU A 251 -4.88 4.75 -17.92
N TYR A 252 -4.04 4.35 -16.96
CA TYR A 252 -3.97 2.99 -16.46
C TYR A 252 -5.27 2.54 -15.80
N ALA A 253 -5.84 3.34 -14.91
CA ALA A 253 -7.09 3.04 -14.22
C ALA A 253 -8.26 2.83 -15.21
N ASN A 254 -8.33 3.63 -16.26
CA ASN A 254 -9.32 3.45 -17.33
C ASN A 254 -9.11 2.14 -18.09
N ARG A 255 -7.86 1.72 -18.36
CA ARG A 255 -7.56 0.40 -18.96
C ARG A 255 -8.00 -0.75 -18.07
N VAL A 256 -7.67 -0.69 -16.78
CA VAL A 256 -8.06 -1.72 -15.80
C VAL A 256 -9.56 -1.80 -15.65
N TYR A 257 -10.24 -0.67 -15.55
CA TYR A 257 -11.70 -0.62 -15.49
C TYR A 257 -12.35 -1.20 -16.75
N SER A 258 -11.84 -0.84 -17.94
CA SER A 258 -12.33 -1.38 -19.21
C SER A 258 -12.15 -2.91 -19.30
N LEU A 259 -11.04 -3.44 -18.78
CA LEU A 259 -10.84 -4.89 -18.67
C LEU A 259 -11.90 -5.53 -17.78
N PHE A 260 -12.15 -5.01 -16.58
CA PHE A 260 -13.18 -5.56 -15.70
C PHE A 260 -14.58 -5.54 -16.35
N LYS A 261 -14.91 -4.45 -17.02
CA LYS A 261 -16.20 -4.35 -17.73
C LYS A 261 -16.30 -5.31 -18.91
N SER A 262 -15.22 -5.55 -19.66
CA SER A 262 -15.23 -6.54 -20.77
C SER A 262 -15.39 -7.98 -20.27
N GLU A 263 -14.93 -8.27 -19.04
CA GLU A 263 -15.12 -9.56 -18.37
C GLU A 263 -16.49 -9.66 -17.65
N GLY A 264 -17.36 -8.64 -17.77
CA GLY A 264 -18.69 -8.64 -17.16
C GLY A 264 -18.70 -8.49 -15.65
N ILE A 265 -17.61 -7.99 -15.05
CA ILE A 265 -17.50 -7.83 -13.61
C ILE A 265 -18.35 -6.65 -13.14
N GLU A 266 -19.08 -6.86 -12.03
CA GLU A 266 -19.89 -5.88 -11.34
C GLU A 266 -19.40 -5.61 -9.91
N GLU A 267 -18.68 -6.58 -9.30
CA GLU A 267 -18.17 -6.50 -7.94
C GLU A 267 -16.72 -6.96 -7.86
N LEU A 268 -15.92 -6.26 -7.07
CA LEU A 268 -14.53 -6.60 -6.75
C LEU A 268 -14.43 -6.99 -5.27
N ILE A 269 -14.11 -8.25 -4.99
CA ILE A 269 -13.77 -8.73 -3.66
C ILE A 269 -12.27 -8.53 -3.48
N VAL A 270 -11.90 -7.48 -2.74
CA VAL A 270 -10.50 -7.07 -2.56
C VAL A 270 -9.92 -7.61 -1.25
N LEU A 271 -8.65 -7.97 -1.26
CA LEU A 271 -8.03 -8.76 -0.21
C LEU A 271 -7.08 -7.97 0.70
N ASP A 272 -6.67 -6.79 0.29
CA ASP A 272 -5.72 -5.97 1.04
C ASP A 272 -6.15 -4.51 1.10
N PRO A 273 -5.66 -3.77 2.12
CA PRO A 273 -6.05 -2.38 2.35
C PRO A 273 -5.63 -1.40 1.24
N HIS A 274 -4.50 -1.65 0.56
CA HIS A 274 -4.01 -0.76 -0.50
C HIS A 274 -4.91 -0.88 -1.74
N THR A 275 -5.24 -2.11 -2.13
CA THR A 275 -6.19 -2.39 -3.22
C THR A 275 -7.58 -1.86 -2.89
N HIS A 276 -8.03 -2.00 -1.63
CA HIS A 276 -9.30 -1.45 -1.18
C HIS A 276 -9.33 0.08 -1.31
N ASP A 277 -8.33 0.80 -0.77
CA ASP A 277 -8.31 2.27 -0.83
C ASP A 277 -8.21 2.80 -2.25
N ILE A 278 -7.33 2.25 -3.10
CA ILE A 278 -7.14 2.74 -4.46
C ILE A 278 -8.41 2.60 -5.30
N LEU A 279 -9.09 1.44 -5.22
CA LEU A 279 -10.31 1.18 -5.99
C LEU A 279 -11.54 1.90 -5.46
N SER A 280 -11.71 1.99 -4.14
CA SER A 280 -12.89 2.61 -3.53
C SER A 280 -12.82 4.13 -3.45
N SER A 281 -11.59 4.72 -3.38
CA SER A 281 -11.39 6.14 -3.08
C SER A 281 -10.76 6.93 -4.23
N LYS A 282 -9.93 6.29 -5.06
CA LYS A 282 -9.18 6.97 -6.13
C LYS A 282 -9.81 6.71 -7.50
N TYR A 283 -10.05 5.45 -7.88
CA TYR A 283 -10.66 5.14 -9.18
C TYR A 283 -11.91 5.99 -9.51
N PRO A 284 -12.86 6.21 -8.58
CA PRO A 284 -14.03 7.05 -8.88
C PRO A 284 -13.72 8.50 -9.29
N LYS A 285 -12.51 8.97 -9.00
CA LYS A 285 -12.07 10.34 -9.38
C LYS A 285 -11.45 10.40 -10.78
N TYR A 286 -10.91 9.28 -11.28
CA TYR A 286 -10.16 9.21 -12.54
C TYR A 286 -10.87 8.41 -13.62
N VAL A 287 -11.82 7.56 -13.24
CA VAL A 287 -12.60 6.73 -14.13
C VAL A 287 -14.02 7.28 -14.20
N LYS A 288 -14.39 7.79 -15.39
CA LYS A 288 -15.74 8.33 -15.58
C LYS A 288 -16.77 7.21 -15.44
N ASN A 289 -17.81 7.47 -14.63
CA ASN A 289 -18.90 6.53 -14.36
C ASN A 289 -18.40 5.20 -13.75
N PHE A 290 -17.42 5.25 -12.86
CA PHE A 290 -16.99 4.08 -12.11
C PHE A 290 -18.16 3.51 -11.30
N ASP A 291 -18.60 2.30 -11.65
CA ASP A 291 -19.83 1.66 -11.15
C ASP A 291 -19.58 0.29 -10.50
N LEU A 292 -18.30 -0.12 -10.33
CA LEU A 292 -17.98 -1.38 -9.68
C LEU A 292 -18.15 -1.28 -8.16
N ARG A 293 -18.82 -2.26 -7.57
CA ARG A 293 -18.91 -2.41 -6.13
C ARG A 293 -17.58 -2.96 -5.61
N VAL A 294 -16.92 -2.24 -4.71
CA VAL A 294 -15.66 -2.67 -4.06
C VAL A 294 -15.97 -3.12 -2.64
N VAL A 295 -15.70 -4.38 -2.32
CA VAL A 295 -15.99 -5.00 -1.02
C VAL A 295 -14.71 -5.61 -0.45
N TYR A 296 -14.43 -5.33 0.81
CA TYR A 296 -13.32 -5.97 1.50
C TYR A 296 -13.72 -7.39 1.92
N TYR A 297 -12.87 -8.39 1.63
CA TYR A 297 -13.23 -9.80 1.79
C TYR A 297 -13.72 -10.18 3.19
N LEU A 298 -13.20 -9.53 4.24
CA LEU A 298 -13.62 -9.78 5.62
C LEU A 298 -15.09 -9.42 5.88
N ASP A 299 -15.65 -8.48 5.13
CA ASP A 299 -17.06 -8.07 5.26
C ASP A 299 -18.03 -9.12 4.73
N LEU A 300 -17.53 -10.11 3.98
CA LEU A 300 -18.30 -11.19 3.39
C LEU A 300 -18.25 -12.49 4.20
N LEU A 301 -17.42 -12.56 5.25
CA LEU A 301 -17.27 -13.77 6.05
C LEU A 301 -18.47 -13.99 6.98
N ASP A 302 -18.97 -15.20 6.98
CA ASP A 302 -19.96 -15.66 7.95
C ASP A 302 -19.27 -16.05 9.27
N ILE A 303 -19.21 -15.07 10.19
CA ILE A 303 -18.52 -15.22 11.49
C ILE A 303 -19.13 -16.35 12.34
N SER A 304 -20.38 -16.73 12.13
CA SER A 304 -21.05 -17.79 12.89
C SER A 304 -20.46 -19.19 12.65
N LYS A 305 -19.64 -19.34 11.61
CA LYS A 305 -18.97 -20.58 11.24
C LYS A 305 -17.63 -20.80 11.94
N PHE A 306 -17.17 -19.84 12.73
CA PHE A 306 -15.92 -19.93 13.48
C PHE A 306 -16.16 -20.24 14.95
N ASN A 307 -15.26 -21.01 15.53
CA ASN A 307 -15.27 -21.28 16.96
C ASN A 307 -14.60 -20.14 17.73
N LYS A 308 -15.19 -19.72 18.84
CA LYS A 308 -14.52 -18.81 19.76
C LYS A 308 -13.36 -19.54 20.42
N THR A 309 -12.19 -18.89 20.52
CA THR A 309 -10.99 -19.38 21.18
C THR A 309 -10.58 -18.48 22.34
N ASN A 310 -9.84 -19.03 23.31
CA ASN A 310 -9.24 -18.30 24.41
C ASN A 310 -7.79 -17.87 24.09
N VAL A 311 -7.40 -17.87 22.82
CA VAL A 311 -6.08 -17.38 22.41
C VAL A 311 -6.04 -15.86 22.62
N GLU A 312 -5.07 -15.41 23.45
CA GLU A 312 -4.79 -13.98 23.64
C GLU A 312 -4.21 -13.41 22.36
N THR A 313 -4.89 -12.43 21.78
CA THR A 313 -4.48 -11.78 20.52
C THR A 313 -4.31 -10.29 20.70
N THR A 314 -3.40 -9.72 19.93
CA THR A 314 -3.37 -8.29 19.63
C THR A 314 -3.33 -8.08 18.14
N ILE A 315 -3.66 -6.87 17.67
CA ILE A 315 -3.73 -6.60 16.22
C ILE A 315 -2.93 -5.37 15.83
N HIS A 316 -2.21 -5.49 14.70
CA HIS A 316 -1.81 -4.33 13.93
C HIS A 316 -2.90 -3.96 12.95
N GLU A 317 -3.60 -2.85 13.22
CA GLU A 317 -4.61 -2.32 12.31
C GLU A 317 -3.94 -1.59 11.14
N PRO A 318 -4.18 -2.01 9.88
CA PRO A 318 -3.62 -1.35 8.72
C PRO A 318 -4.09 0.10 8.60
N CYS A 319 -3.15 1.02 8.44
CA CYS A 319 -3.46 2.46 8.44
C CYS A 319 -4.47 2.89 7.36
N LEU A 320 -4.48 2.23 6.21
CA LEU A 320 -5.43 2.52 5.12
C LEU A 320 -6.86 1.99 5.40
N LEU A 321 -7.02 0.97 6.24
CA LEU A 321 -8.36 0.54 6.66
C LEU A 321 -8.98 1.53 7.66
N VAL A 322 -8.19 2.03 8.60
CA VAL A 322 -8.72 2.89 9.68
C VAL A 322 -8.68 4.39 9.36
N ARG A 323 -7.91 4.81 8.33
CA ARG A 323 -7.73 6.23 7.95
C ARG A 323 -7.74 6.47 6.44
N GLY A 324 -8.02 5.45 5.65
CA GLY A 324 -8.20 5.56 4.20
C GLY A 324 -9.49 6.27 3.82
N GLY A 325 -9.77 6.34 2.53
CA GLY A 325 -10.98 7.01 2.04
C GLY A 325 -12.28 6.31 2.41
N LYS A 326 -12.23 5.00 2.68
CA LYS A 326 -13.36 4.21 3.17
C LYS A 326 -12.89 3.38 4.37
N GLU A 327 -13.29 3.82 5.57
CA GLU A 327 -12.88 3.16 6.82
C GLU A 327 -13.54 1.77 6.94
N ASN A 328 -12.78 0.81 7.48
CA ASN A 328 -13.23 -0.56 7.70
C ASN A 328 -12.62 -1.12 8.99
N ASN A 329 -13.46 -1.54 9.93
CA ASN A 329 -13.07 -2.07 11.23
C ASN A 329 -13.25 -3.58 11.35
N SER A 330 -13.61 -4.28 10.26
CA SER A 330 -13.89 -5.73 10.27
C SER A 330 -12.80 -6.57 10.96
N PRO A 331 -11.49 -6.30 10.79
CA PRO A 331 -10.46 -7.10 11.47
C PRO A 331 -10.59 -7.08 13.00
N VAL A 332 -10.83 -5.91 13.59
CA VAL A 332 -11.01 -5.75 15.05
C VAL A 332 -12.32 -6.39 15.51
N GLU A 333 -13.41 -6.16 14.76
CA GLU A 333 -14.72 -6.72 15.08
C GLU A 333 -14.72 -8.25 15.06
N ILE A 334 -14.06 -8.86 14.09
CA ILE A 334 -13.91 -10.31 13.99
C ILE A 334 -13.12 -10.84 15.18
N LEU A 335 -11.92 -10.30 15.43
CA LEU A 335 -11.08 -10.78 16.51
C LEU A 335 -11.71 -10.59 17.89
N SER A 336 -12.42 -9.48 18.12
CA SER A 336 -13.10 -9.23 19.41
C SER A 336 -14.22 -10.24 19.71
N LYS A 337 -14.80 -10.85 18.68
CA LYS A 337 -15.82 -11.90 18.82
C LYS A 337 -15.24 -13.31 18.97
N LEU A 338 -14.06 -13.56 18.36
CA LEU A 338 -13.51 -14.88 18.19
C LEU A 338 -12.29 -15.20 19.08
N SER A 339 -11.66 -14.20 19.70
CA SER A 339 -10.48 -14.38 20.54
C SER A 339 -10.50 -13.45 21.76
N ASP A 340 -9.53 -13.63 22.66
CA ASP A 340 -9.31 -12.70 23.77
C ASP A 340 -8.43 -11.54 23.27
N LEU A 341 -9.08 -10.54 22.63
CA LEU A 341 -8.39 -9.43 21.98
C LEU A 341 -8.02 -8.34 22.99
N GLU A 342 -6.72 -8.02 23.09
CA GLU A 342 -6.22 -6.83 23.77
C GLU A 342 -5.57 -5.88 22.74
N LEU A 343 -6.06 -4.63 22.69
CA LEU A 343 -5.57 -3.63 21.73
C LEU A 343 -4.30 -2.94 22.27
N PRO A 344 -3.32 -2.64 21.41
CA PRO A 344 -2.14 -1.87 21.80
C PRO A 344 -2.55 -0.42 22.14
N THR A 345 -1.73 0.30 22.90
CA THR A 345 -1.98 1.71 23.29
C THR A 345 -2.30 2.61 22.08
N ARG A 346 -1.64 2.38 20.97
CA ARG A 346 -1.96 3.06 19.69
C ARG A 346 -2.72 2.12 18.78
N ASN A 347 -4.03 2.32 18.72
CA ASN A 347 -4.99 1.53 17.94
C ASN A 347 -5.99 2.44 17.24
N GLY A 348 -6.86 1.88 16.40
CA GLY A 348 -7.85 2.60 15.62
C GLY A 348 -7.22 3.73 14.82
N LYS A 349 -7.85 4.89 14.84
CA LYS A 349 -7.33 6.09 14.15
C LYS A 349 -5.96 6.56 14.65
N ASN A 350 -5.53 6.11 15.83
CA ASN A 350 -4.21 6.42 16.40
C ASN A 350 -3.15 5.35 16.10
N THR A 351 -3.46 4.30 15.36
CA THR A 351 -2.51 3.23 15.02
C THR A 351 -1.25 3.81 14.37
N ASN A 352 -0.07 3.23 14.66
CA ASN A 352 1.16 3.56 13.94
C ASN A 352 1.25 2.77 12.63
N CYS A 353 1.95 3.33 11.64
CA CYS A 353 2.22 2.65 10.38
C CYS A 353 3.23 1.51 10.57
N CYS A 354 3.16 0.48 9.73
CA CYS A 354 4.13 -0.60 9.66
C CYS A 354 5.39 -0.28 8.84
N GLY A 355 5.44 0.88 8.16
CA GLY A 355 6.55 1.26 7.28
C GLY A 355 6.50 0.71 5.86
N GLY A 356 5.56 -0.20 5.55
CA GLY A 356 5.51 -0.94 4.29
C GLY A 356 5.57 -0.13 2.99
N PRO A 357 4.89 1.00 2.85
CA PRO A 357 4.93 1.80 1.61
C PRO A 357 6.33 2.22 1.17
N ASP A 358 7.27 2.38 2.10
CA ASP A 358 8.65 2.82 1.81
C ASP A 358 9.64 1.69 1.55
N GLU A 359 9.24 0.44 1.65
CA GLU A 359 10.14 -0.71 1.58
C GLU A 359 11.03 -0.72 0.32
N LEU A 360 10.46 -0.41 -0.85
CA LEU A 360 11.19 -0.43 -2.12
C LEU A 360 12.08 0.80 -2.33
N LEU A 361 11.67 1.98 -1.87
CA LEU A 361 12.40 3.23 -2.09
C LEU A 361 13.33 3.56 -0.93
N TYR A 362 12.85 3.45 0.31
CA TYR A 362 13.52 3.88 1.54
C TYR A 362 13.51 2.77 2.60
N GLY A 363 14.01 1.59 2.25
CA GLY A 363 13.98 0.40 3.09
C GLY A 363 14.50 0.59 4.52
N GLU A 364 15.51 1.48 4.74
CA GLU A 364 15.99 1.78 6.09
C GLU A 364 14.96 2.53 6.94
N ILE A 365 14.17 3.42 6.33
CA ILE A 365 13.08 4.14 7.00
C ILE A 365 11.98 3.14 7.33
N ALA A 366 11.59 2.31 6.36
CA ALA A 366 10.58 1.27 6.52
C ALA A 366 10.93 0.32 7.69
N GLU A 367 12.19 -0.13 7.75
CA GLU A 367 12.69 -1.05 8.78
C GLU A 367 12.62 -0.45 10.19
N ARG A 368 13.06 0.82 10.37
CA ARG A 368 12.99 1.53 11.65
C ARG A 368 11.56 1.80 12.10
N VAL A 369 10.68 2.18 11.17
CA VAL A 369 9.26 2.38 11.47
C VAL A 369 8.60 1.06 11.86
N ALA A 370 8.93 -0.04 11.19
CA ALA A 370 8.44 -1.37 11.50
C ALA A 370 8.90 -1.83 12.89
N GLU A 371 10.15 -1.59 13.24
CA GLU A 371 10.69 -1.94 14.54
C GLU A 371 9.99 -1.20 15.69
N ASP A 372 9.80 0.12 15.56
CA ASP A 372 9.05 0.90 16.52
C ASP A 372 7.61 0.40 16.70
N ARG A 373 6.94 0.03 15.60
CA ARG A 373 5.58 -0.51 15.67
C ARG A 373 5.55 -1.90 16.27
N PHE A 374 6.49 -2.76 15.92
CA PHE A 374 6.58 -4.12 16.44
C PHE A 374 6.76 -4.12 17.97
N ILE A 375 7.66 -3.26 18.49
CA ILE A 375 7.86 -3.08 19.95
C ILE A 375 6.56 -2.68 20.65
N GLN A 376 5.74 -1.83 20.05
CA GLN A 376 4.44 -1.42 20.63
C GLN A 376 3.46 -2.60 20.71
N LEU A 377 3.46 -3.47 19.71
CA LEU A 377 2.60 -4.66 19.68
C LEU A 377 3.07 -5.71 20.69
N GLU A 378 4.39 -5.93 20.82
CA GLU A 378 4.94 -6.87 21.78
C GLU A 378 4.69 -6.48 23.26
N ARG A 379 4.54 -5.18 23.54
CA ARG A 379 4.21 -4.70 24.91
C ARG A 379 2.86 -5.20 25.42
N VAL A 380 1.96 -5.58 24.55
CA VAL A 380 0.66 -6.20 24.92
C VAL A 380 0.88 -7.60 25.52
N LYS A 381 1.97 -8.29 25.11
CA LYS A 381 2.31 -9.66 25.55
C LYS A 381 1.28 -10.73 25.16
N ALA A 382 0.47 -10.47 24.11
CA ALA A 382 -0.45 -11.43 23.57
C ALA A 382 0.27 -12.64 22.93
N GLN A 383 -0.38 -13.80 22.92
CA GLN A 383 0.16 -15.02 22.32
C GLN A 383 0.33 -14.89 20.80
N LYS A 384 -0.55 -14.11 20.17
CA LYS A 384 -0.50 -13.83 18.72
C LYS A 384 -0.63 -12.34 18.43
N ILE A 385 0.20 -11.87 17.51
CA ILE A 385 0.11 -10.54 16.90
C ILE A 385 -0.50 -10.73 15.52
N VAL A 386 -1.74 -10.32 15.33
CA VAL A 386 -2.48 -10.50 14.08
C VAL A 386 -2.27 -9.30 13.16
N THR A 387 -2.14 -9.55 11.87
CA THR A 387 -2.13 -8.51 10.82
C THR A 387 -3.24 -8.81 9.81
N ALA A 388 -3.79 -7.76 9.17
CA ALA A 388 -4.82 -7.89 8.14
C ALA A 388 -4.35 -7.24 6.82
N CYS A 389 -3.06 -7.36 6.52
CA CYS A 389 -2.44 -6.77 5.33
C CYS A 389 -1.11 -7.47 5.03
N PRO A 390 -0.89 -8.01 3.81
CA PRO A 390 0.35 -8.71 3.46
C PRO A 390 1.59 -7.82 3.55
N VAL A 391 1.46 -6.52 3.24
CA VAL A 391 2.55 -5.54 3.39
C VAL A 391 2.90 -5.35 4.86
N CYS A 392 1.89 -5.22 5.73
CA CYS A 392 2.10 -5.10 7.18
C CYS A 392 2.72 -6.36 7.77
N PHE A 393 2.24 -7.53 7.33
CA PHE A 393 2.79 -8.82 7.76
C PHE A 393 4.29 -8.90 7.46
N VAL A 394 4.70 -8.66 6.22
CA VAL A 394 6.11 -8.75 5.81
C VAL A 394 7.01 -7.84 6.65
N ASN A 395 6.56 -6.62 6.94
CA ASN A 395 7.36 -5.66 7.72
C ASN A 395 7.40 -5.98 9.22
N LEU A 396 6.31 -6.52 9.77
CA LEU A 396 6.17 -6.81 11.20
C LEU A 396 6.51 -8.26 11.58
N ASN A 397 6.76 -9.14 10.61
CA ASN A 397 7.10 -10.55 10.86
C ASN A 397 8.54 -10.69 11.40
N LYS A 398 8.74 -10.30 12.66
CA LYS A 398 10.03 -10.34 13.36
C LYS A 398 10.21 -11.61 14.18
N ASN A 399 9.11 -12.29 14.52
CA ASN A 399 9.11 -13.56 15.27
C ASN A 399 7.91 -14.44 14.88
N SER A 400 7.86 -15.67 15.40
CA SER A 400 6.82 -16.67 15.11
C SER A 400 5.43 -16.33 15.67
N ASN A 401 5.29 -15.26 16.45
CA ASN A 401 4.01 -14.87 17.04
C ASN A 401 3.18 -14.01 16.08
N VAL A 402 3.79 -13.47 15.02
CA VAL A 402 3.07 -12.68 14.01
C VAL A 402 2.39 -13.61 13.02
N ILE A 403 1.09 -13.40 12.81
CA ILE A 403 0.23 -14.21 11.95
C ILE A 403 -0.70 -13.32 11.13
N GLU A 404 -1.03 -13.72 9.91
CA GLU A 404 -2.08 -13.04 9.15
C GLU A 404 -3.47 -13.48 9.60
N LEU A 405 -4.45 -12.60 9.47
CA LEU A 405 -5.82 -12.87 9.93
C LEU A 405 -6.47 -14.08 9.24
N PRO A 406 -6.32 -14.31 7.91
CA PRO A 406 -6.84 -15.50 7.26
C PRO A 406 -6.28 -16.80 7.83
N ASP A 407 -4.98 -16.84 8.10
CA ASP A 407 -4.31 -17.98 8.69
C ASP A 407 -4.83 -18.24 10.12
N PHE A 408 -4.96 -17.18 10.94
CA PHE A 408 -5.58 -17.29 12.26
C PHE A 408 -7.00 -17.86 12.19
N LEU A 409 -7.84 -17.33 11.28
CA LEU A 409 -9.23 -17.74 11.13
C LEU A 409 -9.35 -19.23 10.70
N THR A 410 -8.47 -19.72 9.85
CA THR A 410 -8.48 -21.14 9.47
C THR A 410 -8.13 -22.08 10.62
N THR A 411 -7.33 -21.64 11.60
CA THR A 411 -7.03 -22.48 12.79
C THR A 411 -8.23 -22.64 13.72
N ILE A 412 -9.22 -21.76 13.65
CA ILE A 412 -10.43 -21.76 14.49
C ILE A 412 -11.71 -22.05 13.69
N SER A 413 -11.63 -22.23 12.37
CA SER A 413 -12.74 -22.71 11.57
C SER A 413 -13.06 -24.15 11.96
N GLY A 414 -14.28 -24.40 12.42
CA GLY A 414 -14.70 -25.76 12.75
C GLY A 414 -14.77 -26.63 11.49
N GLU A 415 -14.10 -27.78 11.49
CA GLU A 415 -14.50 -28.88 10.63
C GLU A 415 -15.92 -29.26 11.03
N LYS A 416 -16.91 -28.95 10.20
CA LYS A 416 -18.25 -29.53 10.30
C LYS A 416 -18.40 -30.62 9.27
#